data_a5194ec3a2125206ccb4ad839fc06d4e
#
_entry.id   a5194ec3a2125206ccb4ad839fc06d4e
#
_cell.length_a   1.000
_cell.length_b   1.000
_cell.length_c   1.000
_cell.angle_alpha   90.00
_cell.angle_beta   90.00
_cell.angle_gamma   90.00
#
_symmetry.space_group_name_H-M   'P 1'
#
loop_
_entity.id
_entity.type
_entity.pdbx_description
1 polymer ?
#
loop_
_entity_poly.entity_id
_entity_poly.type
_entity_poly.pdbx_seq_one_letter_code
_entity_poly.pdbx_strand_id
1 'polypeptide(L)'
;MSAFLLQVVSATADTLNTAATAAPIASADVPVIDLLLRGGFIMIPLVALSLLSLYIIFERYFTIRKAAGDPESFMANIRALMVKGDLAGAKLLCAQTASPLARMVEKGLRRIGLPLKEIETSVENVGKIEIARLEKNISILGIIAGIAPMIGFVGTIIGVIKIFYSIAATKEFGIPQVADGLYVKLVTSATGLIVGIIAHVGYHWLSILVERMVFRMENSAIEFMDILQDN
;
A
#
# COMPACT_ATOMS: atom_id res chain seq x y z
N MET A 1 7.86 25.16 -63.41
CA MET A 1 7.15 24.75 -62.18
C MET A 1 7.45 23.29 -61.74
N SER A 2 7.65 22.39 -62.65
CA SER A 2 7.98 20.99 -62.37
C SER A 2 9.38 20.78 -61.76
N ALA A 3 10.40 21.53 -62.17
CA ALA A 3 11.77 21.39 -61.68
C ALA A 3 11.92 21.82 -60.21
N PHE A 4 11.18 22.85 -59.75
CA PHE A 4 11.18 23.33 -58.39
C PHE A 4 10.53 22.30 -57.42
N LEU A 5 9.46 21.63 -57.82
CA LEU A 5 8.80 20.60 -57.05
C LEU A 5 9.68 19.34 -56.88
N LEU A 6 10.44 18.98 -57.92
CA LEU A 6 11.39 17.85 -57.86
C LEU A 6 12.56 18.17 -56.90
N GLN A 7 13.02 19.42 -56.84
CA GLN A 7 14.10 19.83 -55.96
C GLN A 7 13.65 19.89 -54.47
N VAL A 8 12.41 20.27 -54.21
CA VAL A 8 11.83 20.25 -52.84
C VAL A 8 11.61 18.81 -52.39
N VAL A 9 11.13 17.92 -53.26
CA VAL A 9 10.91 16.50 -52.93
C VAL A 9 12.24 15.79 -52.67
N SER A 10 13.31 16.06 -53.46
CA SER A 10 14.63 15.47 -53.18
C SER A 10 15.23 15.97 -51.87
N ALA A 11 15.11 17.26 -51.57
CA ALA A 11 15.63 17.82 -50.33
C ALA A 11 14.89 17.28 -49.08
N THR A 12 13.57 17.02 -49.21
CA THR A 12 12.80 16.39 -48.09
C THR A 12 13.11 14.90 -47.95
N ALA A 13 13.40 14.18 -49.05
CA ALA A 13 13.83 12.79 -49.03
C ALA A 13 15.21 12.62 -48.37
N ASP A 14 16.15 13.56 -48.66
CA ASP A 14 17.49 13.53 -48.05
C ASP A 14 17.46 13.84 -46.55
N THR A 15 16.59 14.75 -46.12
CA THR A 15 16.39 15.04 -44.67
C THR A 15 15.71 13.88 -43.95
N LEU A 16 14.79 13.18 -44.57
CA LEU A 16 14.14 11.98 -43.99
C LEU A 16 15.13 10.80 -43.91
N ASN A 17 16.00 10.63 -44.93
CA ASN A 17 17.01 9.57 -44.92
C ASN A 17 18.14 9.83 -43.92
N THR A 18 18.50 11.10 -43.67
CA THR A 18 19.47 11.47 -42.63
C THR A 18 18.89 11.28 -41.23
N ALA A 19 17.57 11.46 -41.05
CA ALA A 19 16.87 11.16 -39.79
C ALA A 19 16.74 9.65 -39.53
N ALA A 20 16.68 8.82 -40.60
CA ALA A 20 16.61 7.36 -40.50
C ALA A 20 17.97 6.70 -40.18
N THR A 21 19.09 7.46 -40.31
CA THR A 21 20.43 7.00 -39.95
C THR A 21 20.80 7.42 -38.51
N ALA A 22 19.82 7.81 -37.68
CA ALA A 22 20.02 7.92 -36.24
C ALA A 22 20.53 6.56 -35.75
N ALA A 23 21.76 6.54 -35.23
CA ALA A 23 22.39 5.34 -34.69
C ALA A 23 21.41 4.62 -33.77
N PRO A 24 21.34 3.28 -33.81
CA PRO A 24 20.49 2.54 -32.91
C PRO A 24 20.78 3.04 -31.51
N ILE A 25 19.73 3.50 -30.80
CA ILE A 25 19.83 3.81 -29.39
C ILE A 25 20.32 2.51 -28.77
N ALA A 26 21.62 2.47 -28.48
CA ALA A 26 22.21 1.34 -27.78
C ALA A 26 21.38 1.22 -26.50
N SER A 27 20.59 0.16 -26.40
CA SER A 27 19.95 -0.26 -25.17
C SER A 27 21.09 -0.59 -24.21
N ALA A 28 21.66 0.42 -23.59
CA ALA A 28 22.55 0.23 -22.48
C ALA A 28 21.66 -0.39 -21.39
N ASP A 29 21.75 -1.70 -21.20
CA ASP A 29 21.23 -2.38 -20.02
C ASP A 29 21.96 -1.80 -18.80
N VAL A 30 21.50 -0.64 -18.37
CA VAL A 30 22.01 -0.01 -17.15
C VAL A 30 21.43 -0.82 -15.98
N PRO A 31 22.26 -1.55 -15.24
CA PRO A 31 21.76 -2.36 -14.14
C PRO A 31 21.02 -1.46 -13.15
N VAL A 32 19.84 -1.89 -12.73
CA VAL A 32 18.96 -1.12 -11.82
C VAL A 32 19.71 -0.67 -10.56
N ILE A 33 20.69 -1.46 -10.12
CA ILE A 33 21.55 -1.15 -8.96
C ILE A 33 22.43 0.09 -9.22
N ASP A 34 23.02 0.21 -10.41
CA ASP A 34 23.81 1.41 -10.79
C ASP A 34 22.93 2.66 -10.86
N LEU A 35 21.71 2.51 -11.35
CA LEU A 35 20.70 3.57 -11.33
C LEU A 35 20.37 4.03 -9.91
N LEU A 36 20.18 3.10 -8.99
CA LEU A 36 19.90 3.38 -7.58
C LEU A 36 21.08 4.10 -6.91
N LEU A 37 22.32 3.65 -7.17
CA LEU A 37 23.54 4.27 -6.60
C LEU A 37 23.79 5.69 -7.14
N ARG A 38 23.48 5.95 -8.41
CA ARG A 38 23.62 7.29 -9.03
C ARG A 38 22.59 8.31 -8.57
N GLY A 39 21.44 7.87 -8.01
CA GLY A 39 20.36 8.75 -7.52
C GLY A 39 20.74 9.68 -6.37
N GLY A 40 21.90 9.45 -5.71
CA GLY A 40 22.44 10.29 -4.64
C GLY A 40 21.72 10.13 -3.30
N PHE A 41 21.94 11.08 -2.37
CA PHE A 41 21.44 11.01 -0.98
C PHE A 41 19.92 10.80 -0.85
N ILE A 42 19.14 11.29 -1.82
CA ILE A 42 17.66 11.19 -1.81
C ILE A 42 17.18 9.75 -2.06
N MET A 43 18.01 8.88 -2.64
CA MET A 43 17.66 7.47 -2.81
C MET A 43 17.59 6.70 -1.49
N ILE A 44 18.38 7.10 -0.48
CA ILE A 44 18.41 6.42 0.83
C ILE A 44 17.03 6.39 1.48
N PRO A 45 16.34 7.54 1.70
CA PRO A 45 14.99 7.51 2.26
C PRO A 45 13.98 6.79 1.36
N LEU A 46 14.09 6.86 0.02
CA LEU A 46 13.18 6.14 -0.87
C LEU A 46 13.32 4.63 -0.75
N VAL A 47 14.55 4.11 -0.68
CA VAL A 47 14.81 2.68 -0.44
C VAL A 47 14.29 2.25 0.93
N ALA A 48 14.52 3.06 1.97
CA ALA A 48 14.00 2.78 3.31
C ALA A 48 12.47 2.73 3.33
N LEU A 49 11.78 3.68 2.68
CA LEU A 49 10.32 3.68 2.54
C LEU A 49 9.81 2.48 1.73
N SER A 50 10.53 2.07 0.68
CA SER A 50 10.21 0.88 -0.11
C SER A 50 10.24 -0.39 0.75
N LEU A 51 11.33 -0.60 1.49
CA LEU A 51 11.47 -1.76 2.37
C LEU A 51 10.42 -1.75 3.49
N LEU A 52 10.16 -0.58 4.08
CA LEU A 52 9.14 -0.42 5.11
C LEU A 52 7.74 -0.73 4.58
N SER A 53 7.39 -0.26 3.38
CA SER A 53 6.09 -0.52 2.77
C SER A 53 5.88 -2.01 2.50
N LEU A 54 6.88 -2.69 1.93
CA LEU A 54 6.84 -4.13 1.70
C LEU A 54 6.70 -4.92 3.01
N TYR A 55 7.49 -4.54 4.03
CA TYR A 55 7.41 -5.17 5.36
C TYR A 55 5.98 -5.06 5.95
N ILE A 56 5.39 -3.86 5.92
CA ILE A 56 4.04 -3.63 6.46
C ILE A 56 3.00 -4.42 5.66
N ILE A 57 3.10 -4.46 4.31
CA ILE A 57 2.17 -5.21 3.47
C ILE A 57 2.17 -6.69 3.85
N PHE A 58 3.34 -7.32 3.94
CA PHE A 58 3.45 -8.73 4.29
C PHE A 58 3.00 -9.00 5.73
N GLU A 59 3.46 -8.22 6.70
CA GLU A 59 3.13 -8.37 8.12
C GLU A 59 1.61 -8.25 8.34
N ARG A 60 0.97 -7.25 7.75
CA ARG A 60 -0.48 -7.03 7.87
C ARG A 60 -1.28 -8.08 7.15
N TYR A 61 -0.89 -8.47 5.95
CA TYR A 61 -1.56 -9.54 5.23
C TYR A 61 -1.62 -10.84 6.03
N PHE A 62 -0.51 -11.28 6.58
CA PHE A 62 -0.48 -12.49 7.39
C PHE A 62 -1.28 -12.35 8.69
N THR A 63 -1.23 -11.19 9.34
CA THR A 63 -1.98 -10.91 10.57
C THR A 63 -3.49 -10.95 10.32
N ILE A 64 -3.97 -10.27 9.28
CA ILE A 64 -5.40 -10.23 8.92
C ILE A 64 -5.87 -11.63 8.51
N ARG A 65 -5.10 -12.33 7.69
CA ARG A 65 -5.45 -13.69 7.25
C ARG A 65 -5.52 -14.68 8.42
N LYS A 66 -4.61 -14.58 9.39
CA LYS A 66 -4.66 -15.41 10.61
C LYS A 66 -5.85 -15.08 11.50
N ALA A 67 -6.24 -13.81 11.56
CA ALA A 67 -7.39 -13.34 12.34
C ALA A 67 -8.73 -13.71 11.70
N ALA A 68 -8.78 -13.98 10.38
CA ALA A 68 -10.02 -14.20 9.63
C ALA A 68 -10.79 -15.43 10.10
N GLY A 69 -10.13 -16.52 10.50
CA GLY A 69 -10.79 -17.75 11.00
C GLY A 69 -11.98 -18.21 10.16
N ASP A 70 -12.83 -19.04 10.74
CA ASP A 70 -14.15 -19.41 10.21
C ASP A 70 -15.24 -18.92 11.18
N PRO A 71 -15.85 -17.74 10.94
CA PRO A 71 -16.86 -17.18 11.83
C PRO A 71 -18.13 -18.01 11.89
N GLU A 72 -18.53 -18.66 10.79
CA GLU A 72 -19.79 -19.40 10.70
C GLU A 72 -19.74 -20.66 11.57
N SER A 73 -18.69 -21.45 11.44
CA SER A 73 -18.55 -22.66 12.28
C SER A 73 -18.35 -22.30 13.75
N PHE A 74 -17.66 -21.20 14.06
CA PHE A 74 -17.51 -20.71 15.43
C PHE A 74 -18.86 -20.33 16.04
N MET A 75 -19.67 -19.53 15.34
CA MET A 75 -21.00 -19.12 15.84
C MET A 75 -21.97 -20.27 15.96
N ALA A 76 -21.96 -21.25 15.03
CA ALA A 76 -22.76 -22.46 15.14
C ALA A 76 -22.43 -23.26 16.42
N ASN A 77 -21.14 -23.38 16.75
CA ASN A 77 -20.72 -24.06 17.98
C ASN A 77 -21.13 -23.26 19.24
N ILE A 78 -21.02 -21.95 19.24
CA ILE A 78 -21.49 -21.10 20.34
C ILE A 78 -22.99 -21.27 20.53
N ARG A 79 -23.78 -21.22 19.46
CA ARG A 79 -25.24 -21.45 19.49
C ARG A 79 -25.57 -22.81 20.09
N ALA A 80 -24.89 -23.86 19.66
CA ALA A 80 -25.12 -25.22 20.18
C ALA A 80 -24.83 -25.36 21.68
N LEU A 81 -23.79 -24.66 22.18
CA LEU A 81 -23.46 -24.66 23.61
C LEU A 81 -24.45 -23.82 24.42
N MET A 82 -24.88 -22.66 23.89
CA MET A 82 -25.89 -21.82 24.54
C MET A 82 -27.23 -22.49 24.68
N VAL A 83 -27.73 -23.15 23.64
CA VAL A 83 -28.99 -23.95 23.68
C VAL A 83 -28.93 -25.09 24.72
N LYS A 84 -27.72 -25.65 24.96
CA LYS A 84 -27.50 -26.68 26.00
C LYS A 84 -27.36 -26.09 27.42
N GLY A 85 -27.28 -24.76 27.55
CA GLY A 85 -27.00 -24.08 28.81
C GLY A 85 -25.54 -24.20 29.29
N ASP A 86 -24.63 -24.70 28.42
CA ASP A 86 -23.21 -24.86 28.77
C ASP A 86 -22.43 -23.58 28.55
N LEU A 87 -22.60 -22.62 29.45
CA LEU A 87 -21.86 -21.36 29.46
C LEU A 87 -20.35 -21.55 29.69
N ALA A 88 -19.96 -22.59 30.43
CA ALA A 88 -18.56 -22.89 30.71
C ALA A 88 -17.84 -23.36 29.42
N GLY A 89 -18.49 -24.27 28.68
CA GLY A 89 -18.00 -24.72 27.37
C GLY A 89 -17.92 -23.61 26.35
N ALA A 90 -18.90 -22.70 26.29
CA ALA A 90 -18.90 -21.56 25.40
C ALA A 90 -17.71 -20.59 25.71
N LYS A 91 -17.45 -20.30 26.99
CA LYS A 91 -16.30 -19.49 27.41
C LYS A 91 -14.95 -20.15 27.08
N LEU A 92 -14.87 -21.48 27.27
CA LEU A 92 -13.66 -22.24 26.95
C LEU A 92 -13.37 -22.21 25.42
N LEU A 93 -14.38 -22.40 24.60
CA LEU A 93 -14.28 -22.32 23.14
C LEU A 93 -13.76 -20.93 22.71
N CYS A 94 -14.31 -19.87 23.28
CA CYS A 94 -13.82 -18.51 23.02
C CYS A 94 -12.36 -18.33 23.42
N ALA A 95 -11.93 -18.85 24.56
CA ALA A 95 -10.56 -18.75 25.04
C ALA A 95 -9.55 -19.52 24.17
N GLN A 96 -9.99 -20.62 23.55
CA GLN A 96 -9.16 -21.43 22.64
C GLN A 96 -9.08 -20.84 21.21
N THR A 97 -10.02 -19.98 20.85
CA THR A 97 -10.10 -19.41 19.50
C THR A 97 -9.44 -18.04 19.44
N ALA A 98 -8.26 -17.96 18.80
CA ALA A 98 -7.49 -16.72 18.68
C ALA A 98 -8.03 -15.79 17.58
N SER A 99 -9.33 -15.44 17.63
CA SER A 99 -9.95 -14.53 16.66
C SER A 99 -10.53 -13.26 17.32
N PRO A 100 -10.64 -12.14 16.60
CA PRO A 100 -11.33 -10.93 17.07
C PRO A 100 -12.76 -11.22 17.52
N LEU A 101 -13.50 -12.01 16.72
CA LEU A 101 -14.86 -12.41 17.01
C LEU A 101 -14.99 -13.19 18.34
N ALA A 102 -14.07 -14.14 18.60
CA ALA A 102 -14.08 -14.90 19.85
C ALA A 102 -13.91 -13.99 21.08
N ARG A 103 -13.08 -12.94 20.98
CA ARG A 103 -12.93 -11.96 22.06
C ARG A 103 -14.16 -11.11 22.30
N MET A 104 -14.89 -10.76 21.21
CA MET A 104 -16.18 -10.05 21.31
C MET A 104 -17.24 -10.92 22.01
N VAL A 105 -17.42 -12.15 21.55
CA VAL A 105 -18.37 -13.12 22.12
C VAL A 105 -18.01 -13.45 23.57
N GLU A 106 -16.73 -13.69 23.89
CA GLU A 106 -16.27 -13.92 25.26
C GLU A 106 -16.67 -12.78 26.20
N LYS A 107 -16.51 -11.53 25.73
CA LYS A 107 -16.90 -10.36 26.52
C LYS A 107 -18.40 -10.33 26.79
N GLY A 108 -19.22 -10.67 25.80
CA GLY A 108 -20.67 -10.79 25.96
C GLY A 108 -21.04 -11.90 26.94
N LEU A 109 -20.47 -13.11 26.78
CA LEU A 109 -20.69 -14.25 27.67
C LEU A 109 -20.32 -14.00 29.15
N ARG A 110 -19.33 -13.14 29.39
CA ARG A 110 -18.94 -12.73 30.75
C ARG A 110 -19.95 -11.79 31.40
N ARG A 111 -20.83 -11.17 30.62
CA ARG A 111 -21.83 -10.20 31.06
C ARG A 111 -23.26 -10.73 31.02
N ILE A 112 -23.45 -12.00 30.79
CA ILE A 112 -24.77 -12.64 30.86
C ILE A 112 -25.37 -12.40 32.27
N GLY A 113 -26.64 -12.01 32.29
CA GLY A 113 -27.35 -11.60 33.51
C GLY A 113 -27.48 -10.09 33.69
N LEU A 114 -26.81 -9.29 32.86
CA LEU A 114 -27.02 -7.83 32.77
C LEU A 114 -28.06 -7.51 31.69
N PRO A 115 -28.61 -6.29 31.69
CA PRO A 115 -29.50 -5.84 30.62
C PRO A 115 -28.86 -6.01 29.24
N LEU A 116 -29.62 -6.46 28.25
CA LEU A 116 -29.15 -6.76 26.90
C LEU A 116 -28.38 -5.59 26.27
N LYS A 117 -28.85 -4.37 26.50
CA LYS A 117 -28.21 -3.13 26.04
C LYS A 117 -26.77 -2.93 26.59
N GLU A 118 -26.51 -3.37 27.80
CA GLU A 118 -25.17 -3.30 28.38
C GLU A 118 -24.24 -4.37 27.80
N ILE A 119 -24.78 -5.55 27.46
CA ILE A 119 -24.04 -6.62 26.80
C ILE A 119 -23.67 -6.16 25.39
N GLU A 120 -24.63 -5.65 24.62
CA GLU A 120 -24.44 -5.09 23.28
C GLU A 120 -23.32 -4.03 23.26
N THR A 121 -23.45 -3.01 24.13
CA THR A 121 -22.43 -1.95 24.23
C THR A 121 -21.04 -2.50 24.56
N SER A 122 -20.97 -3.55 25.37
CA SER A 122 -19.70 -4.16 25.76
C SER A 122 -19.07 -4.95 24.61
N VAL A 123 -19.86 -5.68 23.83
CA VAL A 123 -19.43 -6.41 22.64
C VAL A 123 -18.95 -5.43 21.57
N GLU A 124 -19.72 -4.36 21.32
CA GLU A 124 -19.38 -3.31 20.38
C GLU A 124 -18.05 -2.61 20.76
N ASN A 125 -17.85 -2.27 22.03
CA ASN A 125 -16.61 -1.64 22.48
C ASN A 125 -15.38 -2.54 22.26
N VAL A 126 -15.50 -3.84 22.49
CA VAL A 126 -14.42 -4.79 22.16
C VAL A 126 -14.23 -4.87 20.66
N GLY A 127 -15.30 -4.89 19.86
CA GLY A 127 -15.24 -4.84 18.42
C GLY A 127 -14.42 -3.66 17.90
N LYS A 128 -14.70 -2.45 18.38
CA LYS A 128 -13.94 -1.23 18.03
C LYS A 128 -12.45 -1.34 18.34
N ILE A 129 -12.09 -1.96 19.49
CA ILE A 129 -10.69 -2.17 19.85
C ILE A 129 -10.02 -3.18 18.89
N GLU A 130 -10.71 -4.25 18.56
CA GLU A 130 -10.17 -5.27 17.64
C GLU A 130 -10.01 -4.72 16.21
N ILE A 131 -10.97 -3.91 15.74
CA ILE A 131 -10.87 -3.21 14.45
C ILE A 131 -9.63 -2.30 14.45
N ALA A 132 -9.44 -1.47 15.47
CA ALA A 132 -8.27 -0.61 15.58
C ALA A 132 -6.94 -1.41 15.60
N ARG A 133 -6.94 -2.63 16.13
CA ARG A 133 -5.78 -3.54 16.05
C ARG A 133 -5.53 -4.07 14.64
N LEU A 134 -6.58 -4.36 13.89
CA LEU A 134 -6.48 -4.80 12.50
C LEU A 134 -5.97 -3.67 11.60
N GLU A 135 -6.45 -2.45 11.79
CA GLU A 135 -6.06 -1.25 11.05
C GLU A 135 -4.67 -0.71 11.40
N LYS A 136 -4.09 -1.17 12.52
CA LYS A 136 -2.78 -0.72 12.97
C LYS A 136 -1.74 -0.81 11.85
N ASN A 137 -0.94 0.23 11.69
CA ASN A 137 0.12 0.39 10.69
C ASN A 137 -0.34 0.49 9.21
N ILE A 138 -1.61 0.19 8.87
CA ILE A 138 -2.11 0.34 7.49
C ILE A 138 -2.06 1.81 7.08
N SER A 139 -2.41 2.73 7.98
CA SER A 139 -2.35 4.18 7.73
C SER A 139 -0.95 4.67 7.33
N ILE A 140 0.12 3.99 7.79
CA ILE A 140 1.50 4.31 7.41
C ILE A 140 1.72 4.09 5.91
N LEU A 141 1.10 3.06 5.31
CA LEU A 141 1.17 2.84 3.86
C LEU A 141 0.53 4.00 3.09
N GLY A 142 -0.59 4.54 3.58
CA GLY A 142 -1.23 5.73 3.00
C GLY A 142 -0.30 6.95 3.04
N ILE A 143 0.42 7.13 4.14
CA ILE A 143 1.43 8.20 4.27
C ILE A 143 2.58 7.98 3.30
N ILE A 144 3.14 6.77 3.20
CA ILE A 144 4.23 6.45 2.27
C ILE A 144 3.78 6.68 0.83
N ALA A 145 2.56 6.26 0.46
CA ALA A 145 1.99 6.45 -0.86
C ALA A 145 1.96 7.92 -1.30
N GLY A 146 1.69 8.84 -0.36
CA GLY A 146 1.71 10.27 -0.62
C GLY A 146 3.13 10.88 -0.62
N ILE A 147 3.96 10.50 0.35
CA ILE A 147 5.27 11.13 0.57
C ILE A 147 6.32 10.64 -0.42
N ALA A 148 6.33 9.35 -0.80
CA ALA A 148 7.38 8.82 -1.67
C ALA A 148 7.46 9.53 -3.04
N PRO A 149 6.36 9.80 -3.77
CA PRO A 149 6.39 10.59 -4.98
C PRO A 149 6.89 12.03 -4.75
N MET A 150 6.51 12.65 -3.62
CA MET A 150 6.95 14.01 -3.28
C MET A 150 8.46 14.07 -3.06
N ILE A 151 9.04 13.08 -2.36
CA ILE A 151 10.51 12.98 -2.17
C ILE A 151 11.19 12.81 -3.53
N GLY A 152 10.65 11.97 -4.41
CA GLY A 152 11.15 11.79 -5.78
C GLY A 152 11.15 13.11 -6.56
N PHE A 153 10.06 13.87 -6.49
CA PHE A 153 9.94 15.18 -7.15
C PHE A 153 10.91 16.22 -6.58
N VAL A 154 11.04 16.32 -5.26
CA VAL A 154 12.03 17.18 -4.60
C VAL A 154 13.45 16.83 -5.09
N GLY A 155 13.74 15.55 -5.29
CA GLY A 155 15.00 15.08 -5.85
C GLY A 155 15.29 15.66 -7.23
N THR A 156 14.28 15.74 -8.11
CA THR A 156 14.46 16.37 -9.43
C THR A 156 14.70 17.85 -9.32
N ILE A 157 13.94 18.56 -8.50
CA ILE A 157 14.12 20.02 -8.30
C ILE A 157 15.53 20.35 -7.84
N ILE A 158 16.02 19.68 -6.78
CA ILE A 158 17.39 19.90 -6.26
C ILE A 158 18.43 19.57 -7.33
N GLY A 159 18.19 18.55 -8.15
CA GLY A 159 19.08 18.19 -9.23
C GLY A 159 19.16 19.24 -10.32
N VAL A 160 18.02 19.75 -10.76
CA VAL A 160 17.94 20.81 -11.77
C VAL A 160 18.61 22.09 -11.27
N ILE A 161 18.38 22.49 -10.02
CA ILE A 161 19.05 23.65 -9.40
C ILE A 161 20.56 23.47 -9.44
N LYS A 162 21.10 22.28 -9.10
CA LYS A 162 22.54 22.02 -9.15
C LYS A 162 23.12 22.13 -10.55
N ILE A 163 22.41 21.66 -11.58
CA ILE A 163 22.81 21.75 -12.98
C ILE A 163 22.93 23.23 -13.38
N PHE A 164 21.90 24.04 -13.13
CA PHE A 164 21.92 25.46 -13.47
C PHE A 164 22.97 26.25 -12.69
N TYR A 165 23.17 25.91 -11.41
CA TYR A 165 24.26 26.51 -10.62
C TYR A 165 25.63 26.21 -11.20
N SER A 166 25.89 24.98 -11.65
CA SER A 166 27.13 24.57 -12.29
C SER A 166 27.37 25.35 -13.59
N ILE A 167 26.35 25.48 -14.45
CA ILE A 167 26.42 26.24 -15.69
C ILE A 167 26.73 27.72 -15.41
N ALA A 168 26.08 28.31 -14.41
CA ALA A 168 26.31 29.70 -14.05
C ALA A 168 27.74 29.95 -13.52
N ALA A 169 28.31 29.01 -12.78
CA ALA A 169 29.63 29.07 -12.19
C ALA A 169 30.75 28.87 -13.22
N THR A 170 30.60 27.92 -14.13
CA THR A 170 31.65 27.59 -15.13
C THR A 170 31.54 28.41 -16.40
N LYS A 171 30.39 29.04 -16.66
CA LYS A 171 30.04 29.73 -17.93
C LYS A 171 30.18 28.84 -19.17
N GLU A 172 30.36 27.54 -18.98
CA GLU A 172 30.38 26.54 -20.03
C GLU A 172 29.02 25.83 -20.12
N PHE A 173 28.43 25.83 -21.28
CA PHE A 173 27.17 25.11 -21.55
C PHE A 173 27.47 23.90 -22.41
N GLY A 174 27.45 22.72 -21.80
CA GLY A 174 27.59 21.46 -22.51
C GLY A 174 26.29 20.65 -22.45
N ILE A 175 25.68 20.35 -23.61
CA ILE A 175 24.46 19.50 -23.71
C ILE A 175 24.66 18.16 -23.02
N PRO A 176 25.80 17.44 -23.14
CA PRO A 176 25.98 16.14 -22.48
C PRO A 176 25.93 16.22 -20.95
N GLN A 177 26.50 17.27 -20.34
CA GLN A 177 26.49 17.45 -18.88
C GLN A 177 25.10 17.71 -18.34
N VAL A 178 24.28 18.48 -19.08
CA VAL A 178 22.88 18.73 -18.73
C VAL A 178 22.07 17.43 -18.85
N ALA A 179 22.28 16.67 -19.91
CA ALA A 179 21.56 15.41 -20.16
C ALA A 179 21.85 14.36 -19.09
N ASP A 180 23.13 14.16 -18.69
CA ASP A 180 23.51 13.21 -17.66
C ASP A 180 22.95 13.60 -16.28
N GLY A 181 23.06 14.89 -15.92
CA GLY A 181 22.49 15.39 -14.68
C GLY A 181 20.96 15.24 -14.62
N LEU A 182 20.25 15.48 -15.72
CA LEU A 182 18.80 15.37 -15.81
C LEU A 182 18.36 13.91 -15.75
N TYR A 183 19.04 13.01 -16.47
CA TYR A 183 18.78 11.58 -16.47
C TYR A 183 18.76 10.98 -15.06
N VAL A 184 19.80 11.22 -14.27
CA VAL A 184 19.90 10.75 -12.88
C VAL A 184 18.73 11.24 -12.03
N LYS A 185 18.23 12.45 -12.26
CA LYS A 185 17.12 13.03 -11.48
C LYS A 185 15.77 12.47 -11.90
N LEU A 186 15.58 12.19 -13.17
CA LEU A 186 14.37 11.51 -13.66
C LEU A 186 14.25 10.10 -13.09
N VAL A 187 15.38 9.37 -12.94
CA VAL A 187 15.40 8.06 -12.29
C VAL A 187 14.94 8.15 -10.83
N THR A 188 15.41 9.14 -10.07
CA THR A 188 14.98 9.34 -8.68
C THR A 188 13.47 9.59 -8.58
N SER A 189 12.92 10.41 -9.49
CA SER A 189 11.48 10.68 -9.53
C SER A 189 10.67 9.43 -9.88
N ALA A 190 11.11 8.68 -10.90
CA ALA A 190 10.47 7.42 -11.29
C ALA A 190 10.47 6.40 -10.14
N THR A 191 11.59 6.28 -9.42
CA THR A 191 11.68 5.41 -8.23
C THR A 191 10.68 5.83 -7.15
N GLY A 192 10.58 7.14 -6.86
CA GLY A 192 9.62 7.66 -5.89
C GLY A 192 8.16 7.35 -6.27
N LEU A 193 7.82 7.47 -7.56
CA LEU A 193 6.49 7.10 -8.07
C LEU A 193 6.23 5.61 -7.94
N ILE A 194 7.17 4.74 -8.30
CA ILE A 194 7.01 3.28 -8.18
C ILE A 194 6.77 2.88 -6.74
N VAL A 195 7.56 3.40 -5.80
CA VAL A 195 7.39 3.14 -4.35
C VAL A 195 6.01 3.62 -3.89
N GLY A 196 5.59 4.82 -4.31
CA GLY A 196 4.27 5.37 -3.99
C GLY A 196 3.12 4.51 -4.51
N ILE A 197 3.22 4.02 -5.75
CA ILE A 197 2.20 3.14 -6.36
C ILE A 197 2.09 1.81 -5.58
N ILE A 198 3.22 1.17 -5.25
CA ILE A 198 3.24 -0.09 -4.49
C ILE A 198 2.58 0.12 -3.12
N ALA A 199 2.95 1.19 -2.41
CA ALA A 199 2.37 1.51 -1.11
C ALA A 199 0.87 1.82 -1.21
N HIS A 200 0.43 2.55 -2.25
CA HIS A 200 -0.96 2.89 -2.49
C HIS A 200 -1.83 1.67 -2.75
N VAL A 201 -1.39 0.79 -3.64
CA VAL A 201 -2.08 -0.48 -3.94
C VAL A 201 -2.14 -1.35 -2.69
N GLY A 202 -1.03 -1.47 -1.95
CA GLY A 202 -0.97 -2.23 -0.70
C GLY A 202 -1.94 -1.68 0.37
N TYR A 203 -1.99 -0.35 0.52
CA TYR A 203 -2.91 0.33 1.44
C TYR A 203 -4.38 -0.03 1.13
N HIS A 204 -4.83 0.21 -0.11
CA HIS A 204 -6.21 -0.05 -0.49
C HIS A 204 -6.58 -1.54 -0.42
N TRP A 205 -5.68 -2.41 -0.84
CA TRP A 205 -5.92 -3.84 -0.77
C TRP A 205 -6.09 -4.34 0.67
N LEU A 206 -5.21 -3.91 1.59
CA LEU A 206 -5.33 -4.27 3.01
C LEU A 206 -6.58 -3.65 3.65
N SER A 207 -6.94 -2.42 3.31
CA SER A 207 -8.16 -1.76 3.79
C SER A 207 -9.41 -2.56 3.42
N ILE A 208 -9.51 -3.03 2.17
CA ILE A 208 -10.62 -3.88 1.73
C ILE A 208 -10.66 -5.20 2.52
N LEU A 209 -9.51 -5.80 2.84
CA LEU A 209 -9.48 -7.02 3.66
C LEU A 209 -9.98 -6.77 5.08
N VAL A 210 -9.61 -5.63 5.68
CA VAL A 210 -10.09 -5.24 7.01
C VAL A 210 -11.59 -4.97 6.98
N GLU A 211 -12.10 -4.20 6.02
CA GLU A 211 -13.53 -3.91 5.88
C GLU A 211 -14.37 -5.20 5.77
N ARG A 212 -13.91 -6.17 5.00
CA ARG A 212 -14.58 -7.49 4.92
C ARG A 212 -14.57 -8.21 6.26
N MET A 213 -13.51 -8.10 7.04
CA MET A 213 -13.43 -8.69 8.37
C MET A 213 -14.39 -7.99 9.33
N VAL A 214 -14.44 -6.66 9.30
CA VAL A 214 -15.36 -5.85 10.11
C VAL A 214 -16.80 -6.27 9.85
N PHE A 215 -17.20 -6.34 8.59
CA PHE A 215 -18.53 -6.76 8.20
C PHE A 215 -18.91 -8.15 8.76
N ARG A 216 -17.97 -9.12 8.71
CA ARG A 216 -18.20 -10.44 9.29
C ARG A 216 -18.33 -10.41 10.81
N MET A 217 -17.51 -9.59 11.48
CA MET A 217 -17.58 -9.41 12.94
C MET A 217 -18.90 -8.79 13.37
N GLU A 218 -19.38 -7.78 12.67
CA GLU A 218 -20.67 -7.11 12.93
C GLU A 218 -21.83 -8.07 12.76
N ASN A 219 -21.88 -8.81 11.64
CA ASN A 219 -22.93 -9.81 11.42
C ASN A 219 -22.95 -10.90 12.50
N SER A 220 -21.77 -11.39 12.90
CA SER A 220 -21.69 -12.39 13.96
C SER A 220 -22.03 -11.81 15.34
N ALA A 221 -21.78 -10.53 15.58
CA ALA A 221 -22.19 -9.86 16.81
C ALA A 221 -23.72 -9.76 16.90
N ILE A 222 -24.39 -9.43 15.78
CA ILE A 222 -25.88 -9.43 15.70
C ILE A 222 -26.40 -10.84 15.98
N GLU A 223 -25.88 -11.87 15.30
CA GLU A 223 -26.27 -13.27 15.53
C GLU A 223 -26.09 -13.69 17.00
N PHE A 224 -25.01 -13.25 17.64
CA PHE A 224 -24.78 -13.53 19.06
C PHE A 224 -25.83 -12.85 19.96
N MET A 225 -26.24 -11.61 19.64
CA MET A 225 -27.27 -10.91 20.40
C MET A 225 -28.63 -11.60 20.23
N ASP A 226 -28.97 -12.10 19.04
CA ASP A 226 -30.19 -12.86 18.78
C ASP A 226 -30.23 -14.18 19.62
N ILE A 227 -29.08 -14.90 19.68
CA ILE A 227 -28.96 -16.10 20.53
C ILE A 227 -29.22 -15.78 22.01
N LEU A 228 -28.78 -14.61 22.51
CA LEU A 228 -29.02 -14.21 23.89
C LEU A 228 -30.46 -13.78 24.18
N GLN A 229 -31.17 -13.30 23.15
CA GLN A 229 -32.55 -12.86 23.27
C GLN A 229 -33.54 -14.04 23.23
N ASP A 230 -33.15 -15.10 22.49
CA ASP A 230 -33.99 -16.32 22.33
C ASP A 230 -33.91 -17.29 23.53
N ASN A 231 -32.93 -17.13 24.42
CA ASN A 231 -32.69 -17.96 25.61
C ASN A 231 -32.96 -17.18 26.92
#